data_33e111b631240d8066980896ebd33f50
#
_entry.id   33e111b631240d8066980896ebd33f50
#
_cell.length_a   1.000
_cell.length_b   1.000
_cell.length_c   1.000
_cell.angle_alpha   90.00
_cell.angle_beta   90.00
_cell.angle_gamma   90.00
#
_symmetry.space_group_name_H-M   'P 1'
#
loop_
_entity.id
_entity.type
_entity.pdbx_description
1 polymer ?
#
loop_
_entity_poly.entity_id
_entity_poly.type
_entity_poly.pdbx_seq_one_letter_code
_entity_poly.pdbx_strand_id
1 'polypeptide(L)'
;MFVAQVVGRSMEPTIPDGAYCLFGAPVTGTRQGKTVLVQLRDAIDPETGERYTVKRYESAKVSVEGSWRHVKVTLKPNNPEFAPIELSDADEGQVQVVAELVEVLGRSS
;
A
#
# COMPACT_ATOMS: atom_id res chain seq x y z
N MET A 1 -6.37 15.08 7.77
CA MET A 1 -6.14 13.73 8.33
C MET A 1 -7.45 13.04 8.61
N PHE A 2 -7.44 11.72 8.55
CA PHE A 2 -8.64 10.93 8.83
C PHE A 2 -8.24 9.62 9.51
N VAL A 3 -9.20 9.00 10.20
CA VAL A 3 -9.01 7.72 10.87
C VAL A 3 -9.73 6.64 10.07
N ALA A 4 -9.05 5.52 9.85
CA ALA A 4 -9.63 4.36 9.19
C ALA A 4 -9.20 3.08 9.92
N GLN A 5 -10.07 2.08 9.88
CA GLN A 5 -9.77 0.77 10.45
C GLN A 5 -9.08 -0.09 9.37
N VAL A 6 -7.95 -0.68 9.74
CA VAL A 6 -7.22 -1.59 8.85
C VAL A 6 -7.60 -3.02 9.21
N VAL A 7 -8.23 -3.71 8.28
CA VAL A 7 -8.66 -5.09 8.47
C VAL A 7 -7.71 -6.00 7.71
N GLY A 8 -7.33 -7.11 8.32
CA GLY A 8 -6.42 -8.06 7.74
C GLY A 8 -5.11 -8.14 8.50
N ARG A 9 -4.33 -9.17 8.22
CA ARG A 9 -3.10 -9.49 8.96
C ARG A 9 -1.82 -9.16 8.20
N SER A 10 -1.93 -8.66 6.97
CA SER A 10 -0.77 -8.48 6.09
C SER A 10 0.22 -7.44 6.59
N MET A 11 -0.20 -6.51 7.44
CA MET A 11 0.67 -5.47 8.00
C MET A 11 1.07 -5.75 9.46
N GLU A 12 0.75 -6.91 9.98
CA GLU A 12 1.22 -7.31 11.30
C GLU A 12 2.73 -7.55 11.30
N PRO A 13 3.41 -7.27 12.38
CA PRO A 13 2.93 -6.78 13.67
C PRO A 13 2.77 -5.26 13.75
N THR A 14 3.20 -4.53 12.73
CA THR A 14 3.18 -3.06 12.75
C THR A 14 1.76 -2.53 12.90
N ILE A 15 0.82 -3.08 12.15
CA ILE A 15 -0.59 -2.74 12.23
C ILE A 15 -1.36 -4.03 12.56
N PRO A 16 -1.81 -4.19 13.79
CA PRO A 16 -2.63 -5.36 14.13
C PRO A 16 -3.94 -5.39 13.36
N ASP A 17 -4.45 -6.59 13.09
CA ASP A 17 -5.75 -6.75 12.43
C ASP A 17 -6.83 -6.02 13.22
N GLY A 18 -7.59 -5.18 12.53
CA GLY A 18 -8.67 -4.40 13.12
C GLY A 18 -8.23 -3.11 13.79
N ALA A 19 -6.96 -2.74 13.71
CA ALA A 19 -6.47 -1.52 14.32
C ALA A 19 -6.99 -0.28 13.62
N TYR A 20 -7.26 0.75 14.39
CA TYR A 20 -7.57 2.08 13.87
C TYR A 20 -6.26 2.83 13.63
N CYS A 21 -6.17 3.49 12.50
CA CYS A 21 -4.97 4.20 12.09
C CYS A 21 -5.31 5.61 11.66
N LEU A 22 -4.42 6.53 11.96
CA LEU A 22 -4.50 7.91 11.49
C LEU A 22 -3.72 8.02 10.18
N PHE A 23 -4.38 8.52 9.15
CA PHE A 23 -3.78 8.74 7.83
C PHE A 23 -3.77 10.22 7.50
N GLY A 24 -2.72 10.64 6.81
CA GLY A 24 -2.58 12.00 6.31
C GLY A 24 -2.64 12.03 4.80
N ALA A 25 -3.42 12.94 4.25
CA ALA A 25 -3.53 13.16 2.80
C ALA A 25 -3.34 14.64 2.49
N PRO A 26 -2.71 14.97 1.36
CA PRO A 26 -1.99 14.08 0.46
C PRO A 26 -0.66 13.60 1.03
N VAL A 27 -0.04 12.61 0.38
CA VAL A 27 1.31 12.17 0.75
C VAL A 27 2.30 13.27 0.39
N THR A 28 3.13 13.64 1.36
CA THR A 28 4.16 14.65 1.14
C THR A 28 5.53 14.00 0.97
N GLY A 29 6.31 14.51 0.02
CA GLY A 29 7.62 13.96 -0.27
C GLY A 29 7.56 12.65 -1.05
N THR A 30 8.60 11.83 -0.90
CA THR A 30 8.65 10.54 -1.59
C THR A 30 7.69 9.52 -0.97
N ARG A 31 7.11 8.69 -1.81
CA ARG A 31 6.27 7.58 -1.36
C ARG A 31 7.10 6.35 -1.01
N GLN A 32 8.36 6.34 -1.44
CA GLN A 32 9.24 5.19 -1.33
C GLN A 32 9.45 4.78 0.14
N GLY A 33 9.18 3.52 0.45
CA GLY A 33 9.35 2.98 1.79
C GLY A 33 8.28 3.35 2.80
N LYS A 34 7.31 4.17 2.41
CA LYS A 34 6.23 4.58 3.31
C LYS A 34 5.10 3.58 3.33
N THR A 35 4.46 3.46 4.49
CA THR A 35 3.21 2.71 4.61
C THR A 35 2.08 3.63 4.16
N VAL A 36 1.36 3.21 3.14
CA VAL A 36 0.37 4.06 2.48
C VAL A 36 -0.95 3.30 2.31
N LEU A 37 -2.02 4.08 2.24
CA LEU A 37 -3.32 3.60 1.81
C LEU A 37 -3.39 3.82 0.30
N VAL A 38 -3.63 2.75 -0.44
CA VAL A 38 -3.73 2.82 -1.90
C VAL A 38 -5.07 2.30 -2.37
N GLN A 39 -5.52 2.86 -3.49
CA GLN A 39 -6.68 2.35 -4.22
C GLN A 39 -6.18 1.64 -5.47
N LEU A 40 -6.62 0.39 -5.63
CA LEU A 40 -6.31 -0.43 -6.80
C LEU A 40 -7.45 -0.30 -7.80
N ARG A 41 -7.11 -0.08 -9.07
CA ARG A 41 -8.14 0.12 -10.10
C ARG A 41 -8.60 -1.20 -10.70
N ASP A 42 -7.68 -2.02 -11.19
CA ASP A 42 -7.97 -3.26 -11.89
C ASP A 42 -7.52 -4.49 -11.12
N ALA A 43 -7.29 -4.34 -9.83
CA ALA A 43 -6.85 -5.41 -8.95
C ALA A 43 -7.55 -5.29 -7.60
N ILE A 44 -7.51 -6.35 -6.85
CA ILE A 44 -8.02 -6.38 -5.48
C ILE A 44 -6.94 -6.92 -4.56
N ASP A 45 -7.03 -6.59 -3.29
CA ASP A 45 -6.20 -7.20 -2.27
C ASP A 45 -6.62 -8.67 -2.13
N PRO A 46 -5.73 -9.63 -2.37
CA PRO A 46 -6.12 -11.04 -2.33
C PRO A 46 -6.55 -11.51 -0.93
N GLU A 47 -6.15 -10.81 0.11
CA GLU A 47 -6.56 -11.15 1.47
C GLU A 47 -8.00 -10.73 1.76
N THR A 48 -8.35 -9.50 1.39
CA THR A 48 -9.62 -8.90 1.79
C THR A 48 -10.66 -8.85 0.66
N GLY A 49 -10.23 -8.96 -0.58
CA GLY A 49 -11.10 -8.79 -1.74
C GLY A 49 -11.46 -7.34 -2.02
N GLU A 50 -10.84 -6.40 -1.33
CA GLU A 50 -11.14 -4.99 -1.45
C GLU A 50 -10.21 -4.29 -2.43
N ARG A 51 -10.66 -3.14 -2.95
CA ARG A 51 -9.84 -2.32 -3.84
C ARG A 51 -8.91 -1.40 -3.07
N TYR A 52 -9.16 -1.17 -1.79
CA TYR A 52 -8.29 -0.38 -0.93
C TYR A 52 -7.42 -1.31 -0.12
N THR A 53 -6.15 -0.98 0.00
CA THR A 53 -5.22 -1.76 0.80
C THR A 53 -4.17 -0.86 1.43
N VAL A 54 -3.66 -1.27 2.59
CA VAL A 54 -2.57 -0.59 3.27
C VAL A 54 -1.33 -1.47 3.15
N LYS A 55 -0.29 -0.93 2.55
CA LYS A 55 0.95 -1.67 2.30
C LYS A 55 2.12 -0.69 2.31
N ARG A 56 3.32 -1.22 2.39
CA ARG A 56 4.52 -0.42 2.21
C ARG A 56 4.79 -0.27 0.72
N TYR A 57 4.91 0.96 0.27
CA TYR A 57 5.08 1.29 -1.14
C TYR A 57 6.53 1.25 -1.54
N GLU A 58 6.82 0.53 -2.61
CA GLU A 58 8.13 0.57 -3.26
C GLU A 58 7.91 0.59 -4.76
N SER A 59 8.71 1.39 -5.44
CA SER A 59 8.71 1.43 -6.91
C SER A 59 10.14 1.37 -7.42
N ALA A 60 10.31 0.75 -8.56
CA ALA A 60 11.61 0.66 -9.23
C ALA A 60 11.40 0.88 -10.70
N LYS A 61 12.36 1.56 -11.33
CA LYS A 61 12.41 1.67 -12.78
C LYS A 61 13.07 0.41 -13.32
N VAL A 62 12.36 -0.28 -14.20
CA VAL A 62 12.88 -1.47 -14.85
C VAL A 62 13.31 -1.08 -16.26
N SER A 63 14.58 -1.33 -16.58
CA SER A 63 15.09 -1.15 -17.92
C SER A 63 14.67 -2.34 -18.76
N VAL A 64 13.81 -2.10 -19.75
CA VAL A 64 13.50 -3.08 -20.77
C VAL A 64 14.18 -2.60 -22.05
N GLU A 65 14.68 -3.54 -22.82
CA GLU A 65 15.43 -3.27 -24.06
C GLU A 65 14.78 -2.20 -24.93
N GLY A 66 15.45 -1.07 -25.09
CA GLY A 66 14.98 0.06 -25.89
C GLY A 66 13.98 0.99 -25.20
N SER A 67 13.56 0.70 -23.99
CA SER A 67 12.62 1.55 -23.26
C SER A 67 12.87 1.42 -21.76
N TRP A 68 13.19 2.53 -21.13
CA TRP A 68 13.50 2.55 -19.70
C TRP A 68 12.40 3.26 -18.87
N ARG A 69 11.17 3.09 -19.31
CA ARG A 69 10.02 3.75 -18.68
C ARG A 69 9.06 2.81 -17.97
N HIS A 70 9.45 1.56 -17.75
CA HIS A 70 8.58 0.66 -17.01
C HIS A 70 8.83 0.85 -15.53
N VAL A 71 7.77 1.22 -14.82
CA VAL A 71 7.79 1.33 -13.36
C VAL A 71 7.13 0.09 -12.81
N LYS A 72 7.87 -0.65 -12.01
CA LYS A 72 7.32 -1.76 -11.24
C LYS A 72 6.98 -1.24 -9.86
N VAL A 73 5.71 -1.31 -9.50
CA VAL A 73 5.26 -0.97 -8.16
C VAL A 73 5.07 -2.26 -7.37
N THR A 74 5.68 -2.31 -6.21
CA THR A 74 5.53 -3.42 -5.27
C THR A 74 4.89 -2.89 -4.00
N LEU A 75 3.75 -3.48 -3.64
CA LEU A 75 3.06 -3.17 -2.40
C LEU A 75 3.39 -4.29 -1.42
N LYS A 76 4.28 -3.99 -0.47
CA LYS A 76 4.85 -5.00 0.42
C LYS A 76 4.09 -5.10 1.73
N PRO A 77 3.67 -6.31 2.12
CA PRO A 77 3.18 -6.53 3.47
C PRO A 77 4.35 -6.54 4.46
N ASN A 78 4.07 -6.24 5.72
CA ASN A 78 5.05 -6.42 6.79
C ASN A 78 5.08 -7.85 7.31
N ASN A 79 3.98 -8.57 7.14
CA ASN A 79 3.87 -9.96 7.55
C ASN A 79 4.39 -10.87 6.45
N PRO A 80 5.46 -11.66 6.71
CA PRO A 80 6.05 -12.52 5.69
C PRO A 80 5.17 -13.69 5.25
N GLU A 81 4.07 -13.94 5.95
CA GLU A 81 3.10 -14.95 5.53
C GLU A 81 2.29 -14.54 4.31
N PHE A 82 2.32 -13.26 3.97
CA PHE A 82 1.57 -12.73 2.83
C PHE A 82 2.51 -12.33 1.71
N ALA A 83 2.10 -12.60 0.48
CA ALA A 83 2.88 -12.23 -0.68
C ALA A 83 2.72 -10.74 -1.00
N PRO A 84 3.76 -10.09 -1.54
CA PRO A 84 3.61 -8.72 -2.02
C PRO A 84 2.71 -8.66 -3.25
N ILE A 85 2.06 -7.53 -3.43
CA ILE A 85 1.27 -7.26 -4.64
C ILE A 85 2.19 -6.56 -5.64
N GLU A 86 2.47 -7.22 -6.74
CA GLU A 86 3.35 -6.68 -7.78
C GLU A 86 2.52 -6.20 -8.96
N LEU A 87 2.75 -4.96 -9.36
CA LEU A 87 2.07 -4.35 -10.49
C LEU A 87 3.13 -3.97 -11.52
N SER A 88 3.18 -4.76 -12.59
CA SER A 88 4.10 -4.52 -13.72
C SER A 88 3.42 -3.59 -14.70
N ASP A 89 4.20 -2.70 -15.31
CA ASP A 89 3.69 -1.73 -16.27
C ASP A 89 2.55 -0.90 -15.71
N ALA A 90 2.56 -0.70 -14.40
CA ALA A 90 1.56 0.11 -13.75
C ALA A 90 1.72 1.55 -14.25
N ASP A 91 0.79 1.96 -15.12
CA ASP A 91 0.65 3.37 -15.39
C ASP A 91 0.05 4.02 -14.15
N GLU A 92 0.03 5.34 -14.13
CA GLU A 92 -0.45 6.10 -12.99
C GLU A 92 -1.92 5.82 -12.67
N GLY A 93 -2.65 5.18 -13.58
CA GLY A 93 -4.06 4.89 -13.40
C GLY A 93 -4.36 3.63 -12.60
N GLN A 94 -3.40 2.73 -12.43
CA GLN A 94 -3.66 1.44 -11.77
C GLN A 94 -3.53 1.47 -10.26
N VAL A 95 -2.70 2.36 -9.75
CA VAL A 95 -2.48 2.51 -8.31
C VAL A 95 -2.58 3.98 -7.95
N GLN A 96 -3.51 4.30 -7.09
CA GLN A 96 -3.62 5.66 -6.57
C GLN A 96 -3.26 5.64 -5.09
N VAL A 97 -2.18 6.36 -4.75
CA VAL A 97 -1.80 6.55 -3.35
C VAL A 97 -2.71 7.63 -2.77
N VAL A 98 -3.52 7.23 -1.80
CA VAL A 98 -4.55 8.11 -1.22
C VAL A 98 -3.98 8.89 -0.04
N ALA A 99 -3.25 8.21 0.84
CA ALA A 99 -2.78 8.81 2.08
C ALA A 99 -1.59 8.02 2.62
N GLU A 100 -0.88 8.62 3.57
CA GLU A 100 0.21 7.94 4.28
C GLU A 100 -0.17 7.69 5.73
N LEU A 101 0.35 6.60 6.29
CA LEU A 101 0.16 6.28 7.70
C LEU A 101 0.91 7.30 8.56
N VAL A 102 0.19 7.91 9.49
CA VAL A 102 0.76 8.83 10.46
C VAL A 102 0.99 8.13 11.79
N GLU A 103 0.00 7.40 12.28
CA GLU A 103 0.06 6.75 13.58
C GLU A 103 -0.91 5.57 13.65
N VAL A 104 -0.49 4.52 14.32
CA VAL A 104 -1.36 3.40 14.66
C VAL A 104 -1.98 3.70 16.02
N LEU A 105 -3.31 3.85 16.04
CA LEU A 105 -4.02 4.23 17.27
C LEU A 105 -4.37 3.00 18.12
N GLY A 106 -4.36 1.82 17.52
CA GLY A 106 -4.67 0.58 18.22
C GLY A 106 -6.07 0.09 17.94
N ARG A 107 -6.41 -1.03 18.56
CA ARG A 107 -7.74 -1.63 18.44
C ARG A 107 -8.66 -1.13 19.55
N SER A 108 -9.93 -0.95 19.21
CA SER A 108 -10.90 -0.70 20.24
C SER A 108 -11.14 -2.01 21.00
N SER A 109 -11.06 -1.93 22.27
CA SER A 109 -11.32 -3.06 23.16
C SER A 109 -12.82 -3.19 23.46
#